data_af7c7105acb1e8c9404c83627268868a
#
_entry.id   af7c7105acb1e8c9404c83627268868a
#
_cell.length_a   1.000
_cell.length_b   1.000
_cell.length_c   1.000
_cell.angle_alpha   90.00
_cell.angle_beta   90.00
_cell.angle_gamma   90.00
#
_symmetry.space_group_name_H-M   'P 1'
#
loop_
_entity.id
_entity.type
_entity.pdbx_description
1 polymer ?
#
loop_
_entity_poly.entity_id
_entity_poly.type
_entity_poly.pdbx_seq_one_letter_code
_entity_poly.pdbx_strand_id
1 'polypeptide(L)'
;MDILIMKIGGSIQDKLPESFYKTIAHLQQTKKCYPVIVHGGGPMINDLLKKLDIPTTFINGLRVTTTEVLQVVEMVLSGSINNEIVTQCQIQQLQAIGLSGIDHGLLKVKPVQTTEAIGFVGEVTEVNTAFLMELLENNI
;
A
#
# COMPACT_ATOMS: atom_id res chain seq x y z
N MET A 1 -10.36 -21.35 1.32
CA MET A 1 -10.14 -19.99 1.89
C MET A 1 -10.43 -18.98 0.78
N ASP A 2 -11.44 -18.14 0.97
CA ASP A 2 -11.78 -17.09 0.00
C ASP A 2 -11.08 -15.80 0.42
N ILE A 3 -10.28 -15.21 -0.49
CA ILE A 3 -9.53 -13.99 -0.24
C ILE A 3 -10.21 -12.84 -0.99
N LEU A 4 -10.54 -11.77 -0.28
CA LEU A 4 -11.12 -10.56 -0.84
C LEU A 4 -10.04 -9.48 -0.97
N ILE A 5 -9.57 -9.22 -2.19
CA ILE A 5 -8.60 -8.17 -2.46
C ILE A 5 -9.34 -6.87 -2.79
N MET A 6 -9.09 -5.82 -2.00
CA MET A 6 -9.69 -4.51 -2.17
C MET A 6 -8.61 -3.47 -2.50
N LYS A 7 -8.66 -2.92 -3.71
CA LYS A 7 -7.74 -1.85 -4.11
C LYS A 7 -8.37 -0.49 -3.84
N ILE A 8 -7.73 0.30 -2.98
CA ILE A 8 -8.15 1.65 -2.60
C ILE A 8 -7.28 2.67 -3.35
N GLY A 9 -7.92 3.50 -4.18
CA GLY A 9 -7.24 4.60 -4.86
C GLY A 9 -6.88 5.72 -3.87
N GLY A 10 -5.71 6.33 -4.02
CA GLY A 10 -5.23 7.38 -3.11
C GLY A 10 -6.11 8.64 -3.04
N SER A 11 -6.98 8.87 -4.02
CA SER A 11 -7.91 10.01 -4.02
C SER A 11 -9.17 9.82 -3.18
N ILE A 12 -9.48 8.58 -2.77
CA ILE A 12 -10.69 8.27 -1.99
C ILE A 12 -10.38 7.79 -0.58
N GLN A 13 -9.11 7.62 -0.24
CA GLN A 13 -8.67 7.01 1.00
C GLN A 13 -9.13 7.80 2.24
N ASP A 14 -8.97 9.13 2.24
CA ASP A 14 -9.39 10.01 3.33
C ASP A 14 -10.93 10.11 3.46
N LYS A 15 -11.66 9.47 2.55
CA LYS A 15 -13.12 9.53 2.45
C LYS A 15 -13.80 8.19 2.70
N LEU A 16 -13.03 7.17 3.08
CA LEU A 16 -13.64 5.86 3.36
C LEU A 16 -14.53 5.96 4.60
N PRO A 17 -15.82 5.63 4.47
CA PRO A 17 -16.74 5.74 5.58
C PRO A 17 -16.45 4.65 6.63
N GLU A 18 -16.81 4.90 7.87
CA GLU A 18 -16.71 3.93 8.96
C GLU A 18 -17.39 2.59 8.61
N SER A 19 -18.50 2.65 7.85
CA SER A 19 -19.22 1.46 7.39
C SER A 19 -18.39 0.52 6.52
N PHE A 20 -17.39 1.04 5.79
CA PHE A 20 -16.44 0.23 5.03
C PHE A 20 -15.65 -0.69 5.97
N TYR A 21 -15.05 -0.11 7.01
CA TYR A 21 -14.26 -0.86 7.98
C TYR A 21 -15.12 -1.81 8.83
N LYS A 22 -16.34 -1.41 9.20
CA LYS A 22 -17.32 -2.29 9.86
C LYS A 22 -17.67 -3.51 9.02
N THR A 23 -17.85 -3.32 7.72
CA THR A 23 -18.15 -4.43 6.81
C THR A 23 -16.98 -5.41 6.71
N ILE A 24 -15.76 -4.90 6.60
CA ILE A 24 -14.55 -5.75 6.58
C ILE A 24 -14.42 -6.52 7.90
N ALA A 25 -14.63 -5.85 9.04
CA ALA A 25 -14.60 -6.50 10.35
C ALA A 25 -15.59 -7.64 10.44
N HIS A 26 -16.81 -7.44 9.96
CA HIS A 26 -17.83 -8.49 9.93
C HIS A 26 -17.43 -9.68 9.04
N LEU A 27 -16.82 -9.41 7.88
CA LEU A 27 -16.35 -10.46 6.97
C LEU A 27 -15.24 -11.31 7.61
N GLN A 28 -14.26 -10.67 8.26
CA GLN A 28 -13.18 -11.37 8.96
C GLN A 28 -13.72 -12.19 10.16
N GLN A 29 -14.54 -11.58 11.02
CA GLN A 29 -15.08 -12.22 12.22
C GLN A 29 -15.96 -13.43 11.87
N THR A 30 -16.72 -13.34 10.80
CA THR A 30 -17.58 -14.45 10.33
C THR A 30 -16.84 -15.47 9.49
N LYS A 31 -15.55 -15.26 9.23
CA LYS A 31 -14.69 -16.12 8.38
C LYS A 31 -15.29 -16.38 6.99
N LYS A 32 -16.10 -15.46 6.48
CA LYS A 32 -16.66 -15.54 5.13
C LYS A 32 -15.60 -15.35 4.06
N CYS A 33 -14.65 -14.44 4.32
CA CYS A 33 -13.48 -14.26 3.50
C CYS A 33 -12.36 -13.60 4.31
N TYR A 34 -11.17 -13.62 3.76
CA TYR A 34 -9.97 -12.97 4.32
C TYR A 34 -9.69 -11.68 3.55
N PRO A 35 -9.92 -10.50 4.16
CA PRO A 35 -9.76 -9.23 3.48
C PRO A 35 -8.28 -8.85 3.34
N VAL A 36 -7.88 -8.43 2.15
CA VAL A 36 -6.57 -7.85 1.85
C VAL A 36 -6.79 -6.47 1.23
N ILE A 37 -6.29 -5.44 1.88
CA ILE A 37 -6.38 -4.06 1.38
C ILE A 37 -5.07 -3.69 0.66
N VAL A 38 -5.20 -3.25 -0.59
CA VAL A 38 -4.09 -2.69 -1.38
C VAL A 38 -4.36 -1.23 -1.61
N HIS A 39 -3.50 -0.35 -1.14
CA HIS A 39 -3.69 1.08 -1.25
C HIS A 39 -2.61 1.78 -2.08
N GLY A 40 -2.93 2.96 -2.58
CA GLY A 40 -1.99 3.91 -3.16
C GLY A 40 -1.88 5.17 -2.30
N GLY A 41 -1.39 6.27 -2.87
CA GLY A 41 -1.21 7.53 -2.12
C GLY A 41 -0.71 8.69 -2.96
N GLY A 42 -0.89 8.61 -4.29
CA GLY A 42 -0.38 9.61 -5.22
C GLY A 42 -0.67 11.06 -4.84
N PRO A 43 -1.89 11.46 -4.50
CA PRO A 43 -2.20 12.83 -4.08
C PRO A 43 -1.41 13.27 -2.85
N MET A 44 -1.37 12.47 -1.78
CA MET A 44 -0.63 12.80 -0.55
C MET A 44 0.88 12.89 -0.80
N ILE A 45 1.42 12.01 -1.65
CA ILE A 45 2.84 12.09 -2.09
C ILE A 45 3.08 13.42 -2.80
N ASN A 46 2.22 13.81 -3.75
CA ASN A 46 2.37 15.07 -4.47
C ASN A 46 2.31 16.28 -3.54
N ASP A 47 1.38 16.28 -2.59
CA ASP A 47 1.23 17.37 -1.62
C ASP A 47 2.44 17.49 -0.71
N LEU A 48 3.02 16.38 -0.27
CA LEU A 48 4.21 16.40 0.58
C LEU A 48 5.45 16.81 -0.22
N LEU A 49 5.64 16.32 -1.45
CA LEU A 49 6.74 16.74 -2.33
C LEU A 49 6.67 18.25 -2.59
N LYS A 50 5.47 18.78 -2.85
CA LYS A 50 5.25 20.21 -3.03
C LYS A 50 5.61 21.04 -1.79
N LYS A 51 5.21 20.56 -0.60
CA LYS A 51 5.54 21.23 0.68
C LYS A 51 7.04 21.24 0.99
N LEU A 52 7.78 20.27 0.47
CA LEU A 52 9.22 20.14 0.64
C LEU A 52 10.02 20.76 -0.52
N ASP A 53 9.36 21.43 -1.47
CA ASP A 53 9.95 22.00 -2.68
C ASP A 53 10.74 20.97 -3.52
N ILE A 54 10.32 19.69 -3.48
CA ILE A 54 10.93 18.62 -4.29
C ILE A 54 10.17 18.52 -5.62
N PRO A 55 10.87 18.66 -6.76
CA PRO A 55 10.23 18.63 -8.07
C PRO A 55 9.66 17.26 -8.39
N THR A 56 8.50 17.23 -9.04
CA THR A 56 7.80 16.01 -9.46
C THR A 56 7.71 15.97 -10.97
N THR A 57 8.20 14.89 -11.56
CA THR A 57 8.15 14.64 -13.01
C THR A 57 7.60 13.25 -13.26
N PHE A 58 6.85 13.10 -14.37
CA PHE A 58 6.32 11.83 -14.84
C PHE A 58 6.79 11.57 -16.26
N ILE A 59 7.18 10.34 -16.55
CA ILE A 59 7.55 9.86 -17.89
C ILE A 59 6.71 8.61 -18.17
N ASN A 60 5.91 8.64 -19.22
CA ASN A 60 5.01 7.54 -19.61
C ASN A 60 4.12 7.05 -18.46
N GLY A 61 3.65 7.96 -17.60
CA GLY A 61 2.82 7.64 -16.44
C GLY A 61 3.57 7.13 -15.21
N LEU A 62 4.88 6.92 -15.31
CA LEU A 62 5.74 6.55 -14.19
C LEU A 62 6.34 7.80 -13.55
N ARG A 63 6.32 7.87 -12.24
CA ARG A 63 6.97 8.97 -11.49
C ARG A 63 8.49 8.81 -11.58
N VAL A 64 9.18 9.85 -12.01
CA VAL A 64 10.64 9.92 -11.87
C VAL A 64 10.96 9.92 -10.39
N THR A 65 11.59 8.87 -9.90
CA THR A 65 11.78 8.60 -8.47
C THR A 65 13.26 8.74 -8.12
N THR A 66 13.66 9.96 -7.75
CA THR A 66 15.00 10.23 -7.18
C THR A 66 15.08 9.67 -5.77
N THR A 67 16.23 9.74 -5.13
CA THR A 67 16.41 9.32 -3.73
C THR A 67 15.48 10.11 -2.80
N GLU A 68 15.38 11.42 -2.97
CA GLU A 68 14.51 12.28 -2.16
C GLU A 68 13.02 11.96 -2.39
N VAL A 69 12.63 11.73 -3.63
CA VAL A 69 11.26 11.32 -3.97
C VAL A 69 10.94 9.96 -3.36
N LEU A 70 11.88 9.00 -3.42
CA LEU A 70 11.71 7.68 -2.81
C LEU A 70 11.46 7.77 -1.31
N GLN A 71 12.23 8.59 -0.59
CA GLN A 71 12.05 8.80 0.85
C GLN A 71 10.66 9.33 1.17
N VAL A 72 10.16 10.30 0.39
CA VAL A 72 8.80 10.83 0.57
C VAL A 72 7.74 9.77 0.27
N VAL A 73 7.93 8.97 -0.76
CA VAL A 73 7.02 7.85 -1.10
C VAL A 73 6.94 6.85 0.06
N GLU A 74 8.08 6.47 0.63
CA GLU A 74 8.13 5.57 1.79
C GLU A 74 7.43 6.17 3.02
N MET A 75 7.71 7.43 3.36
CA MET A 75 7.05 8.11 4.49
C MET A 75 5.54 8.14 4.34
N VAL A 76 5.05 8.42 3.14
CA VAL A 76 3.62 8.53 2.88
C VAL A 76 2.96 7.17 2.81
N LEU A 77 3.47 6.25 1.99
CA LEU A 77 2.79 4.96 1.77
C LEU A 77 2.93 4.03 2.97
N SER A 78 4.16 3.76 3.42
CA SER A 78 4.41 2.80 4.49
C SER A 78 4.18 3.40 5.88
N GLY A 79 4.35 4.72 6.03
CA GLY A 79 4.10 5.43 7.27
C GLY A 79 2.66 5.93 7.38
N SER A 80 2.36 7.08 6.80
CA SER A 80 1.12 7.80 7.08
C SER A 80 -0.13 7.01 6.69
N ILE A 81 -0.21 6.57 5.44
CA ILE A 81 -1.39 5.93 4.88
C ILE A 81 -1.60 4.52 5.45
N ASN A 82 -0.56 3.72 5.47
CA ASN A 82 -0.62 2.37 5.99
C ASN A 82 -1.06 2.37 7.46
N ASN A 83 -0.41 3.19 8.29
CA ASN A 83 -0.75 3.29 9.71
C ASN A 83 -2.17 3.82 9.94
N GLU A 84 -2.65 4.74 9.11
CA GLU A 84 -4.02 5.22 9.22
C GLU A 84 -5.03 4.11 8.93
N ILE A 85 -4.85 3.36 7.85
CA ILE A 85 -5.73 2.22 7.51
C ILE A 85 -5.72 1.19 8.65
N VAL A 86 -4.55 0.82 9.16
CA VAL A 86 -4.44 -0.12 10.29
C VAL A 86 -5.15 0.42 11.54
N THR A 87 -5.00 1.71 11.83
CA THR A 87 -5.68 2.35 12.96
C THR A 87 -7.20 2.26 12.81
N GLN A 88 -7.74 2.57 11.63
CA GLN A 88 -9.18 2.45 11.36
C GLN A 88 -9.67 1.00 11.47
N CYS A 89 -8.87 0.04 11.02
CA CYS A 89 -9.17 -1.38 11.22
C CYS A 89 -9.24 -1.73 12.71
N GLN A 90 -8.27 -1.30 13.51
CA GLN A 90 -8.23 -1.57 14.96
C GLN A 90 -9.41 -0.94 15.71
N ILE A 91 -9.84 0.27 15.33
CA ILE A 91 -11.05 0.91 15.90
C ILE A 91 -12.28 0.01 15.74
N GLN A 92 -12.34 -0.75 14.65
CA GLN A 92 -13.41 -1.71 14.40
C GLN A 92 -13.09 -3.14 14.88
N GLN A 93 -12.07 -3.30 15.73
CA GLN A 93 -11.65 -4.59 16.29
C GLN A 93 -11.20 -5.63 15.23
N LEU A 94 -10.74 -5.15 14.08
CA LEU A 94 -10.08 -5.97 13.07
C LEU A 94 -8.64 -6.27 13.52
N GLN A 95 -8.23 -7.53 13.38
CA GLN A 95 -6.82 -7.87 13.45
C GLN A 95 -6.20 -7.54 12.09
N ALA A 96 -5.37 -6.53 12.05
CA ALA A 96 -4.74 -6.07 10.83
C ALA A 96 -3.28 -5.70 11.06
N ILE A 97 -2.46 -6.03 10.09
CA ILE A 97 -1.05 -5.61 10.00
C ILE A 97 -0.85 -4.83 8.71
N GLY A 98 -0.07 -3.78 8.78
CA GLY A 98 0.34 -3.03 7.59
C GLY A 98 1.67 -3.54 7.06
N LEU A 99 1.75 -3.77 5.76
CA LEU A 99 2.94 -4.27 5.07
C LEU A 99 3.33 -3.36 3.92
N SER A 100 4.61 -3.38 3.60
CA SER A 100 5.17 -2.86 2.36
C SER A 100 5.87 -4.00 1.58
N GLY A 101 6.31 -3.73 0.36
CA GLY A 101 6.97 -4.75 -0.46
C GLY A 101 8.28 -5.29 0.10
N ILE A 102 8.93 -4.56 1.03
CA ILE A 102 10.19 -4.97 1.65
C ILE A 102 9.99 -5.92 2.84
N ASP A 103 8.80 -5.91 3.47
CA ASP A 103 8.55 -6.68 4.68
C ASP A 103 8.63 -8.17 4.39
N HIS A 104 9.47 -8.86 5.13
CA HIS A 104 9.76 -10.29 4.96
C HIS A 104 10.08 -10.71 3.51
N GLY A 105 10.64 -9.79 2.72
CA GLY A 105 10.91 -10.04 1.30
C GLY A 105 9.64 -10.29 0.48
N LEU A 106 8.54 -9.61 0.81
CA LEU A 106 7.23 -9.80 0.18
C LEU A 106 7.30 -9.63 -1.35
N LEU A 107 8.01 -8.59 -1.83
CA LEU A 107 8.20 -8.35 -3.24
C LEU A 107 9.70 -8.32 -3.58
N LYS A 108 10.12 -9.11 -4.58
CA LYS A 108 11.40 -8.91 -5.24
C LYS A 108 11.19 -8.17 -6.54
N VAL A 109 12.09 -7.23 -6.81
CA VAL A 109 12.00 -6.36 -7.98
C VAL A 109 13.34 -6.30 -8.70
N LYS A 110 13.28 -6.01 -9.98
CA LYS A 110 14.44 -5.59 -10.80
C LYS A 110 14.16 -4.17 -11.33
N PRO A 111 15.18 -3.37 -11.63
CA PRO A 111 14.97 -2.09 -12.28
C PRO A 111 14.17 -2.27 -13.57
N VAL A 112 13.20 -1.37 -13.82
CA VAL A 112 12.45 -1.37 -15.07
C VAL A 112 13.39 -1.08 -16.23
N GLN A 113 13.28 -1.84 -17.33
CA GLN A 113 14.09 -1.61 -18.51
C GLN A 113 13.52 -0.47 -19.34
N THR A 114 14.24 0.64 -19.39
CA THR A 114 13.87 1.84 -20.15
C THR A 114 15.11 2.62 -20.53
N THR A 115 15.03 3.40 -21.60
CA THR A 115 16.08 4.35 -22.00
C THR A 115 16.00 5.66 -21.22
N GLU A 116 14.91 5.87 -20.48
CA GLU A 116 14.65 7.08 -19.72
C GLU A 116 15.25 7.01 -18.32
N ALA A 117 15.72 8.13 -17.81
CA ALA A 117 16.25 8.24 -16.46
C ALA A 117 15.09 8.40 -15.43
N ILE A 118 14.42 7.30 -15.09
CA ILE A 118 13.25 7.30 -14.19
C ILE A 118 13.60 7.01 -12.73
N GLY A 119 14.88 6.76 -12.40
CA GLY A 119 15.33 6.53 -11.03
C GLY A 119 14.87 5.19 -10.45
N PHE A 120 14.46 5.20 -9.18
CA PHE A 120 14.07 4.00 -8.43
C PHE A 120 12.67 3.49 -8.81
N VAL A 121 12.53 2.96 -10.00
CA VAL A 121 11.31 2.32 -10.49
C VAL A 121 11.62 0.87 -10.82
N GLY A 122 10.87 -0.05 -10.23
CA GLY A 122 11.08 -1.49 -10.34
C GLY A 122 9.90 -2.22 -10.97
N GLU A 123 10.21 -3.35 -11.57
CA GLU A 123 9.27 -4.35 -12.05
C GLU A 123 9.30 -5.55 -11.10
N VAL A 124 8.15 -6.00 -10.61
CA VAL A 124 8.05 -7.13 -9.71
C VAL A 124 8.42 -8.42 -10.44
N THR A 125 9.35 -9.18 -9.86
CA THR A 125 9.82 -10.45 -10.41
C THR A 125 9.38 -11.67 -9.60
N GLU A 126 9.14 -11.47 -8.29
CA GLU A 126 8.77 -12.55 -7.38
C GLU A 126 7.92 -11.99 -6.24
N VAL A 127 6.95 -12.77 -5.79
CA VAL A 127 6.08 -12.45 -4.65
C VAL A 127 6.15 -13.57 -3.63
N ASN A 128 6.43 -13.26 -2.38
CA ASN A 128 6.40 -14.20 -1.26
C ASN A 128 4.96 -14.46 -0.81
N THR A 129 4.23 -15.23 -1.60
CA THR A 129 2.83 -15.57 -1.30
C THR A 129 2.68 -16.45 -0.07
N ALA A 130 3.69 -17.26 0.27
CA ALA A 130 3.67 -18.12 1.46
C ALA A 130 3.53 -17.28 2.73
N PHE A 131 4.27 -16.18 2.83
CA PHE A 131 4.17 -15.26 3.96
C PHE A 131 2.76 -14.63 4.09
N LEU A 132 2.16 -14.21 2.98
CA LEU A 132 0.80 -13.67 3.01
C LEU A 132 -0.23 -14.72 3.44
N MET A 133 -0.09 -15.94 2.95
CA MET A 133 -0.98 -17.04 3.33
C MET A 133 -0.88 -17.37 4.82
N GLU A 134 0.34 -17.38 5.38
CA GLU A 134 0.56 -17.60 6.81
C GLU A 134 -0.15 -16.54 7.68
N LEU A 135 -0.07 -15.26 7.30
CA LEU A 135 -0.79 -14.19 8.01
C LEU A 135 -2.31 -14.41 7.96
N LEU A 136 -2.86 -14.69 6.76
CA LEU A 136 -4.29 -14.91 6.58
C LEU A 136 -4.79 -16.14 7.35
N GLU A 137 -4.03 -17.23 7.39
CA GLU A 137 -4.36 -18.44 8.16
C GLU A 137 -4.37 -18.18 9.66
N ASN A 138 -3.56 -17.24 10.13
CA ASN A 138 -3.57 -16.76 11.52
C ASN A 138 -4.62 -15.64 11.76
N ASN A 139 -5.47 -15.37 10.77
CA ASN A 139 -6.55 -14.40 10.84
C ASN A 139 -6.06 -12.94 11.09
N ILE A 140 -4.92 -12.63 10.47
CA ILE A 140 -4.29 -11.30 10.50
C ILE A 140 -4.49 -10.62 9.14
#